data_6e071170cac210411759bcddedd60da6
#
_entry.id   6e071170cac210411759bcddedd60da6
#
_cell.length_a   1.000
_cell.length_b   1.000
_cell.length_c   1.000
_cell.angle_alpha   90.00
_cell.angle_beta   90.00
_cell.angle_gamma   90.00
#
_symmetry.space_group_name_H-M   'P 1'
#
loop_
_entity.id
_entity.type
_entity.pdbx_description
1 polymer ?
#
loop_
_entity_poly.entity_id
_entity_poly.type
_entity_poly.pdbx_seq_one_letter_code
_entity_poly.pdbx_strand_id
1 'polypeptide(L)'
;MLLCFSVGFSVFAGPGEEYRRKLEEKKIAEEDNKKPSYEAIEFDDKLPESQFDEKEERIGKALFASRVGQRESQVILVLDHQLSLWNKGEDRYFKLKEWKNGYGRKGMKKAEERKEGDETSPIGAFPISFAFGFKEKENTLLPYRQIKKNSVWSGEKSTYNQWVEKEVPVAGEQLWNYKICYEKALAIGFNQDPVVYGRGSAIFLHIKAPGTWESAGCITIEKSSMDELLPLLKEKLSILILQNEEEIKNY
;
A
#
# COMPACT_ATOMS: atom_id res chain seq x y z
N MET A 1 10.65 56.42 -36.15
CA MET A 1 12.07 56.03 -36.05
C MET A 1 12.57 56.41 -34.67
N LEU A 2 12.43 55.51 -33.70
CA LEU A 2 13.00 55.64 -32.34
C LEU A 2 13.58 54.30 -31.98
N LEU A 3 14.89 54.26 -31.88
CA LEU A 3 15.65 53.11 -31.34
C LEU A 3 15.57 53.12 -29.82
N CYS A 4 15.11 52.04 -29.22
CA CYS A 4 15.31 51.76 -27.80
C CYS A 4 16.53 50.86 -27.63
N PHE A 5 17.58 51.43 -27.04
CA PHE A 5 18.76 50.69 -26.56
C PHE A 5 18.37 50.00 -25.25
N SER A 6 18.42 48.66 -25.23
CA SER A 6 18.43 47.88 -23.99
C SER A 6 19.85 47.76 -23.47
N VAL A 7 20.11 48.43 -22.34
CA VAL A 7 21.38 48.31 -21.61
C VAL A 7 21.31 47.01 -20.75
N GLY A 8 22.06 46.01 -21.18
CA GLY A 8 22.25 44.81 -20.36
C GLY A 8 23.16 45.10 -19.17
N PHE A 9 22.62 45.06 -17.96
CA PHE A 9 23.45 45.04 -16.76
C PHE A 9 24.00 43.63 -16.57
N SER A 10 25.26 43.42 -16.93
CA SER A 10 26.04 42.25 -16.48
C SER A 10 26.44 42.47 -15.03
N VAL A 11 25.78 41.80 -14.11
CA VAL A 11 26.22 41.74 -12.70
C VAL A 11 27.40 40.78 -12.65
N PHE A 12 28.60 41.33 -12.53
CA PHE A 12 29.77 40.51 -12.20
C PHE A 12 29.64 40.00 -10.78
N ALA A 13 29.38 38.71 -10.62
CA ALA A 13 29.45 38.03 -9.33
C ALA A 13 30.89 38.10 -8.79
N GLY A 14 31.07 38.57 -7.58
CA GLY A 14 32.38 38.67 -6.94
C GLY A 14 32.99 37.28 -6.66
N PRO A 15 34.31 37.19 -6.45
CA PRO A 15 35.02 35.90 -6.24
C PRO A 15 34.43 35.04 -5.11
N GLY A 16 33.73 35.63 -4.16
CA GLY A 16 33.09 34.93 -3.05
C GLY A 16 31.76 34.21 -3.43
N GLU A 17 31.02 34.72 -4.42
CA GLU A 17 29.78 34.09 -4.89
C GLU A 17 30.05 32.89 -5.78
N GLU A 18 31.07 32.96 -6.61
CA GLU A 18 31.50 31.82 -7.46
C GLU A 18 32.04 30.67 -6.60
N TYR A 19 32.75 30.98 -5.50
CA TYR A 19 33.22 29.97 -4.56
C TYR A 19 32.06 29.31 -3.80
N ARG A 20 31.02 30.09 -3.37
CA ARG A 20 29.80 29.53 -2.75
C ARG A 20 29.04 28.63 -3.72
N ARG A 21 28.86 29.04 -4.95
CA ARG A 21 28.18 28.23 -5.98
C ARG A 21 28.90 26.91 -6.22
N LYS A 22 30.24 26.92 -6.32
CA LYS A 22 31.05 25.69 -6.46
C LYS A 22 30.98 24.78 -5.23
N LEU A 23 30.82 25.34 -4.01
CA LEU A 23 30.61 24.57 -2.79
C LEU A 23 29.21 23.96 -2.73
N GLU A 24 28.18 24.65 -3.18
CA GLU A 24 26.82 24.12 -3.28
C GLU A 24 26.72 23.04 -4.36
N GLU A 25 27.29 23.25 -5.54
CA GLU A 25 27.35 22.27 -6.61
C GLU A 25 28.11 20.99 -6.17
N LYS A 26 29.15 21.12 -5.35
CA LYS A 26 29.90 20.01 -4.78
C LYS A 26 29.11 19.24 -3.71
N LYS A 27 28.33 19.97 -2.88
CA LYS A 27 27.44 19.33 -1.90
C LYS A 27 26.29 18.57 -2.57
N ILE A 28 25.70 19.13 -3.61
CA ILE A 28 24.65 18.47 -4.41
C ILE A 28 25.22 17.22 -5.10
N ALA A 29 26.43 17.29 -5.66
CA ALA A 29 27.09 16.14 -6.28
C ALA A 29 27.52 15.06 -5.26
N GLU A 30 27.81 15.43 -4.01
CA GLU A 30 28.11 14.50 -2.91
C GLU A 30 26.83 13.88 -2.31
N GLU A 31 25.69 14.58 -2.34
CA GLU A 31 24.38 14.04 -1.95
C GLU A 31 23.80 13.12 -3.03
N ASP A 32 23.95 13.43 -4.32
CA ASP A 32 23.54 12.56 -5.44
C ASP A 32 24.39 11.28 -5.57
N ASN A 33 25.63 11.28 -5.05
CA ASN A 33 26.49 10.09 -5.03
C ASN A 33 26.28 9.20 -3.81
N LYS A 34 25.48 9.59 -2.84
CA LYS A 34 24.89 8.70 -1.85
C LYS A 34 23.66 8.02 -2.44
N LYS A 35 23.82 7.22 -3.48
CA LYS A 35 22.92 6.09 -3.69
C LYS A 35 22.87 5.35 -2.35
N PRO A 36 21.68 5.12 -1.77
CA PRO A 36 21.60 4.15 -0.70
C PRO A 36 22.17 2.87 -1.30
N SER A 37 23.30 2.42 -0.78
CA SER A 37 23.76 1.07 -1.02
C SER A 37 22.67 0.19 -0.39
N TYR A 38 21.73 -0.26 -1.22
CA TYR A 38 21.02 -1.48 -0.92
C TYR A 38 22.12 -2.54 -0.95
N GLU A 39 22.74 -2.81 0.20
CA GLU A 39 23.31 -4.11 0.42
C GLU A 39 22.16 -5.05 0.08
N ALA A 40 22.29 -5.75 -1.04
CA ALA A 40 21.46 -6.90 -1.32
C ALA A 40 21.60 -7.73 -0.05
N ILE A 41 20.51 -7.85 0.72
CA ILE A 41 20.45 -8.81 1.80
C ILE A 41 20.60 -10.13 1.05
N GLU A 42 21.83 -10.66 1.01
CA GLU A 42 22.06 -12.04 0.62
C GLU A 42 21.26 -12.85 1.64
N PHE A 43 20.10 -13.29 1.20
CA PHE A 43 19.36 -14.29 1.94
C PHE A 43 20.26 -15.53 1.94
N ASP A 44 20.83 -15.81 3.10
CA ASP A 44 21.46 -17.09 3.34
C ASP A 44 20.37 -18.15 3.11
N ASP A 45 20.45 -18.88 1.99
CA ASP A 45 19.50 -19.94 1.61
C ASP A 45 19.50 -21.11 2.59
N LYS A 46 20.29 -21.01 3.66
CA LYS A 46 20.33 -21.95 4.77
C LYS A 46 19.67 -21.36 6.00
N LEU A 47 18.33 -21.24 5.97
CA LEU A 47 17.56 -21.13 7.22
C LEU A 47 17.86 -22.38 8.08
N PRO A 48 18.13 -22.19 9.39
CA PRO A 48 18.40 -23.32 10.27
C PRO A 48 17.20 -24.27 10.27
N GLU A 49 17.41 -25.53 9.97
CA GLU A 49 16.41 -26.62 9.88
C GLU A 49 15.60 -26.87 11.17
N SER A 50 15.81 -26.11 12.23
CA SER A 50 15.36 -26.48 13.58
C SER A 50 14.24 -25.64 14.18
N GLN A 51 13.25 -25.18 13.43
CA GLN A 51 11.95 -24.73 13.98
C GLN A 51 10.97 -24.35 12.87
N PHE A 52 10.70 -25.23 11.93
CA PHE A 52 9.56 -25.02 11.04
C PHE A 52 8.29 -25.27 11.84
N ASP A 53 7.49 -24.25 12.03
CA ASP A 53 6.11 -24.38 12.48
C ASP A 53 5.36 -25.17 11.38
N GLU A 54 4.89 -26.37 11.70
CA GLU A 54 4.13 -27.24 10.77
C GLU A 54 2.96 -26.48 10.11
N LYS A 55 2.39 -25.52 10.83
CA LYS A 55 1.33 -24.65 10.31
C LYS A 55 1.86 -23.72 9.22
N GLU A 56 3.03 -23.11 9.40
CA GLU A 56 3.63 -22.25 8.39
C GLU A 56 3.97 -23.01 7.13
N GLU A 57 4.53 -24.20 7.25
CA GLU A 57 4.84 -25.07 6.13
C GLU A 57 3.57 -25.43 5.35
N ARG A 58 2.50 -25.81 6.05
CA ARG A 58 1.21 -26.16 5.44
C ARG A 58 0.60 -24.97 4.71
N ILE A 59 0.60 -23.78 5.32
CA ILE A 59 0.12 -22.55 4.69
C ILE A 59 0.98 -22.19 3.46
N GLY A 60 2.30 -22.26 3.57
CA GLY A 60 3.23 -21.95 2.48
C GLY A 60 3.02 -22.85 1.26
N LYS A 61 2.81 -24.14 1.47
CA LYS A 61 2.47 -25.11 0.40
C LYS A 61 1.09 -24.84 -0.19
N ALA A 62 0.09 -24.52 0.65
CA ALA A 62 -1.26 -24.20 0.20
C ALA A 62 -1.28 -22.92 -0.66
N LEU A 63 -0.56 -21.87 -0.23
CA LEU A 63 -0.39 -20.65 -1.03
C LEU A 63 0.27 -20.96 -2.38
N PHE A 64 1.33 -21.76 -2.40
CA PHE A 64 2.04 -22.10 -3.63
C PHE A 64 1.17 -22.85 -4.62
N ALA A 65 0.32 -23.76 -4.15
CA ALA A 65 -0.62 -24.53 -4.97
C ALA A 65 -1.86 -23.72 -5.41
N SER A 66 -2.15 -22.59 -4.76
CA SER A 66 -3.33 -21.77 -5.05
C SER A 66 -3.20 -21.00 -6.38
N ARG A 67 -4.34 -20.60 -6.98
CA ARG A 67 -4.35 -19.77 -8.20
C ARG A 67 -3.67 -18.42 -8.00
N VAL A 68 -3.81 -17.82 -6.83
CA VAL A 68 -3.13 -16.57 -6.47
C VAL A 68 -1.63 -16.81 -6.38
N GLY A 69 -1.20 -17.85 -5.68
CA GLY A 69 0.21 -18.20 -5.54
C GLY A 69 0.90 -18.56 -6.84
N GLN A 70 0.17 -19.05 -7.85
CA GLN A 70 0.76 -19.27 -9.17
C GLN A 70 1.09 -17.97 -9.90
N ARG A 71 0.32 -16.89 -9.66
CA ARG A 71 0.45 -15.60 -10.36
C ARG A 71 1.33 -14.60 -9.65
N GLU A 72 1.34 -14.64 -8.33
CA GLU A 72 2.01 -13.62 -7.51
C GLU A 72 3.38 -14.11 -7.02
N SER A 73 4.31 -13.19 -6.85
CA SER A 73 5.60 -13.47 -6.19
C SER A 73 5.56 -13.16 -4.69
N GLN A 74 4.52 -12.47 -4.25
CA GLN A 74 4.32 -12.06 -2.85
C GLN A 74 2.83 -12.02 -2.54
N VAL A 75 2.45 -12.41 -1.31
CA VAL A 75 1.07 -12.43 -0.85
C VAL A 75 1.00 -11.87 0.56
N ILE A 76 0.01 -10.99 0.80
CA ILE A 76 -0.44 -10.65 2.15
C ILE A 76 -1.57 -11.62 2.48
N LEU A 77 -1.46 -12.33 3.60
CA LEU A 77 -2.49 -13.24 4.10
C LEU A 77 -3.07 -12.69 5.41
N VAL A 78 -4.38 -12.48 5.42
CA VAL A 78 -5.15 -12.13 6.62
C VAL A 78 -5.96 -13.36 7.02
N LEU A 79 -5.63 -13.91 8.19
CA LEU A 79 -6.34 -14.99 8.85
C LEU A 79 -6.78 -14.51 10.23
N ASP A 80 -8.08 -14.28 10.41
CA ASP A 80 -8.62 -13.71 11.61
C ASP A 80 -7.89 -12.40 12.01
N HIS A 81 -7.31 -12.32 13.19
CA HIS A 81 -6.60 -11.14 13.69
C HIS A 81 -5.08 -11.14 13.40
N GLN A 82 -4.65 -11.94 12.43
CA GLN A 82 -3.24 -12.06 12.03
C GLN A 82 -3.06 -11.74 10.56
N LEU A 83 -2.27 -10.71 10.26
CA LEU A 83 -1.81 -10.35 8.93
C LEU A 83 -0.37 -10.80 8.77
N SER A 84 -0.06 -11.53 7.72
CA SER A 84 1.29 -12.03 7.43
C SER A 84 1.68 -11.75 5.98
N LEU A 85 2.97 -11.48 5.76
CA LEU A 85 3.57 -11.27 4.44
C LEU A 85 4.36 -12.50 4.05
N TRP A 86 4.11 -13.02 2.85
CA TRP A 86 4.69 -14.23 2.32
C TRP A 86 5.38 -14.00 0.98
N ASN A 87 6.60 -14.50 0.83
CA ASN A 87 7.34 -14.49 -0.43
C ASN A 87 7.35 -15.88 -1.07
N LYS A 88 7.21 -15.93 -2.40
CA LYS A 88 7.27 -17.15 -3.17
C LYS A 88 8.70 -17.67 -3.22
N GLY A 89 8.88 -18.94 -2.84
CA GLY A 89 10.10 -19.71 -3.05
C GLY A 89 9.94 -20.70 -4.21
N GLU A 90 10.82 -21.70 -4.27
CA GLU A 90 10.83 -22.69 -5.36
C GLU A 90 9.66 -23.67 -5.28
N ASP A 91 9.32 -24.16 -4.08
CA ASP A 91 8.33 -25.19 -3.82
C ASP A 91 7.19 -24.76 -2.88
N ARG A 92 7.33 -23.61 -2.23
CA ARG A 92 6.36 -23.05 -1.28
C ARG A 92 6.53 -21.55 -1.10
N TYR A 93 5.60 -20.92 -0.39
CA TYR A 93 5.76 -19.58 0.14
C TYR A 93 6.41 -19.65 1.52
N PHE A 94 7.24 -18.64 1.83
CA PHE A 94 7.87 -18.47 3.12
C PHE A 94 7.32 -17.22 3.79
N LYS A 95 6.93 -17.33 5.07
CA LYS A 95 6.47 -16.19 5.86
C LYS A 95 7.67 -15.27 6.15
N LEU A 96 7.57 -14.03 5.68
CA LEU A 96 8.59 -13.02 5.93
C LEU A 96 8.38 -12.34 7.28
N LYS A 97 7.11 -11.97 7.58
CA LYS A 97 6.76 -11.25 8.79
C LYS A 97 5.26 -11.36 9.08
N GLU A 98 4.87 -11.08 10.32
CA GLU A 98 3.46 -11.04 10.70
C GLU A 98 3.19 -9.91 11.70
N TRP A 99 1.93 -9.45 11.72
CA TRP A 99 1.43 -8.38 12.58
C TRP A 99 0.00 -8.67 12.99
N LYS A 100 -0.41 -8.09 14.11
CA LYS A 100 -1.83 -8.07 14.49
C LYS A 100 -2.61 -7.15 13.54
N ASN A 101 -3.82 -7.56 13.16
CA ASN A 101 -4.74 -6.75 12.38
C ASN A 101 -6.14 -6.69 13.01
N GLY A 102 -6.91 -5.70 12.58
CA GLY A 102 -8.36 -5.66 12.74
C GLY A 102 -9.06 -5.72 11.39
N TYR A 103 -10.37 -5.87 11.43
CA TYR A 103 -11.24 -5.94 10.26
C TYR A 103 -12.61 -5.29 10.54
N GLY A 104 -13.58 -5.47 9.66
CA GLY A 104 -14.92 -4.91 9.80
C GLY A 104 -15.60 -5.30 11.11
N ARG A 105 -16.23 -4.34 11.81
CA ARG A 105 -16.83 -4.54 13.14
C ARG A 105 -17.91 -5.61 13.19
N LYS A 106 -18.48 -5.97 12.04
CA LYS A 106 -19.44 -7.07 11.91
C LYS A 106 -18.83 -8.34 11.31
N GLY A 107 -17.49 -8.47 11.38
CA GLY A 107 -16.76 -9.64 10.93
C GLY A 107 -16.43 -9.62 9.45
N MET A 108 -16.30 -10.81 8.87
CA MET A 108 -15.98 -11.03 7.47
C MET A 108 -17.17 -11.68 6.74
N LYS A 109 -17.31 -11.39 5.45
CA LYS A 109 -18.39 -11.91 4.60
C LYS A 109 -17.86 -12.19 3.21
N LYS A 110 -18.39 -13.22 2.53
CA LYS A 110 -18.02 -13.49 1.14
C LYS A 110 -18.21 -12.26 0.27
N ALA A 111 -17.25 -12.00 -0.62
CA ALA A 111 -17.19 -10.78 -1.42
C ALA A 111 -18.48 -10.53 -2.23
N GLU A 112 -19.08 -11.58 -2.78
CA GLU A 112 -20.32 -11.54 -3.56
C GLU A 112 -21.58 -11.28 -2.72
N GLU A 113 -21.56 -11.56 -1.42
CA GLU A 113 -22.68 -11.38 -0.49
C GLU A 113 -22.66 -10.00 0.21
N ARG A 114 -21.58 -9.23 0.03
CA ARG A 114 -21.43 -7.92 0.66
C ARG A 114 -22.37 -6.87 0.08
N LYS A 115 -22.65 -5.87 0.93
CA LYS A 115 -23.42 -4.66 0.57
C LYS A 115 -22.71 -3.43 1.15
N GLU A 116 -22.88 -2.30 0.46
CA GLU A 116 -22.39 -1.03 0.97
C GLU A 116 -22.94 -0.75 2.38
N GLY A 117 -22.05 -0.37 3.32
CA GLY A 117 -22.44 -0.05 4.70
C GLY A 117 -22.73 -1.26 5.58
N ASP A 118 -22.47 -2.50 5.15
CA ASP A 118 -22.71 -3.70 5.96
C ASP A 118 -21.67 -3.93 7.06
N GLU A 119 -20.60 -3.12 7.06
CA GLU A 119 -19.54 -3.10 8.08
C GLU A 119 -18.74 -4.42 8.19
N THR A 120 -18.73 -5.24 7.13
CA THR A 120 -17.96 -6.48 7.06
C THR A 120 -16.76 -6.33 6.15
N SER A 121 -15.65 -7.06 6.41
CA SER A 121 -14.55 -7.18 5.46
C SER A 121 -14.84 -8.26 4.42
N PRO A 122 -14.43 -8.06 3.14
CA PRO A 122 -14.66 -9.07 2.11
C PRO A 122 -13.73 -10.27 2.31
N ILE A 123 -14.28 -11.49 2.30
CA ILE A 123 -13.53 -12.73 2.15
C ILE A 123 -13.20 -12.89 0.67
N GLY A 124 -11.93 -13.15 0.35
CA GLY A 124 -11.49 -13.34 -1.02
C GLY A 124 -10.02 -13.03 -1.25
N ALA A 125 -9.63 -13.10 -2.51
CA ALA A 125 -8.31 -12.72 -2.98
C ALA A 125 -8.43 -11.47 -3.86
N PHE A 126 -7.70 -10.42 -3.53
CA PHE A 126 -7.80 -9.13 -4.19
C PHE A 126 -6.40 -8.59 -4.52
N PRO A 127 -6.20 -7.98 -5.70
CA PRO A 127 -4.95 -7.28 -5.98
C PRO A 127 -4.80 -6.07 -5.06
N ILE A 128 -3.57 -5.70 -4.73
CA ILE A 128 -3.26 -4.38 -4.19
C ILE A 128 -3.03 -3.43 -5.37
N SER A 129 -3.93 -2.45 -5.52
CA SER A 129 -3.92 -1.57 -6.69
C SER A 129 -2.84 -0.50 -6.62
N PHE A 130 -2.67 0.13 -5.46
CA PHE A 130 -1.67 1.16 -5.18
C PHE A 130 -1.60 1.48 -3.68
N ALA A 131 -0.51 2.12 -3.29
CA ALA A 131 -0.38 2.75 -1.97
C ALA A 131 -0.79 4.21 -2.04
N PHE A 132 -1.27 4.77 -0.93
CA PHE A 132 -1.61 6.18 -0.85
C PHE A 132 -1.40 6.74 0.56
N GLY A 133 -1.31 8.06 0.67
CA GLY A 133 -1.11 8.74 1.94
C GLY A 133 -0.93 10.25 1.78
N PHE A 134 -0.54 10.93 2.87
CA PHE A 134 -0.42 12.39 2.87
C PHE A 134 0.94 12.90 2.39
N LYS A 135 2.01 12.11 2.47
CA LYS A 135 3.31 12.50 1.96
C LYS A 135 3.30 12.56 0.44
N GLU A 136 4.17 13.36 -0.15
CA GLU A 136 4.36 13.40 -1.60
C GLU A 136 4.87 12.07 -2.15
N LYS A 137 5.73 11.40 -1.38
CA LYS A 137 6.34 10.11 -1.73
C LYS A 137 6.50 9.24 -0.47
N GLU A 138 6.34 7.94 -0.63
CA GLU A 138 6.64 6.93 0.38
C GLU A 138 7.67 5.92 -0.11
N ASN A 139 8.34 5.24 0.84
CA ASN A 139 9.26 4.16 0.53
C ASN A 139 8.48 2.88 0.20
N THR A 140 8.12 2.73 -1.07
CA THR A 140 7.40 1.56 -1.59
C THR A 140 7.66 1.38 -3.08
N LEU A 141 7.63 0.14 -3.57
CA LEU A 141 7.66 -0.19 -4.99
C LEU A 141 6.28 -0.13 -5.65
N LEU A 142 5.20 -0.04 -4.86
CA LEU A 142 3.84 0.09 -5.38
C LEU A 142 3.65 1.46 -6.05
N PRO A 143 2.77 1.56 -7.07
CA PRO A 143 2.25 2.85 -7.49
C PRO A 143 1.74 3.63 -6.29
N TYR A 144 2.04 4.93 -6.21
CA TYR A 144 1.68 5.74 -5.05
C TYR A 144 0.87 6.97 -5.44
N ARG A 145 -0.14 7.31 -4.63
CA ARG A 145 -0.98 8.50 -4.81
C ARG A 145 -0.97 9.35 -3.54
N GLN A 146 -0.62 10.63 -3.68
CA GLN A 146 -0.73 11.58 -2.59
C GLN A 146 -2.19 12.01 -2.40
N ILE A 147 -2.67 12.00 -1.14
CA ILE A 147 -3.97 12.56 -0.80
C ILE A 147 -3.90 14.08 -0.83
N LYS A 148 -4.77 14.71 -1.61
CA LYS A 148 -5.00 16.15 -1.69
C LYS A 148 -6.35 16.51 -1.08
N LYS A 149 -6.63 17.80 -0.86
CA LYS A 149 -7.90 18.26 -0.28
C LYS A 149 -9.13 17.84 -1.08
N ASN A 150 -8.99 17.67 -2.38
CA ASN A 150 -10.04 17.28 -3.32
C ASN A 150 -10.00 15.79 -3.71
N SER A 151 -9.22 14.97 -3.02
CA SER A 151 -9.18 13.52 -3.23
C SER A 151 -10.36 12.83 -2.55
N VAL A 152 -11.16 12.12 -3.32
CA VAL A 152 -12.36 11.41 -2.88
C VAL A 152 -12.36 9.99 -3.40
N TRP A 153 -12.73 9.03 -2.57
CA TRP A 153 -13.13 7.71 -3.03
C TRP A 153 -14.62 7.75 -3.32
N SER A 154 -14.98 7.71 -4.59
CA SER A 154 -16.32 8.07 -5.04
C SER A 154 -17.37 7.03 -4.70
N GLY A 155 -18.50 7.52 -4.17
CA GLY A 155 -19.75 6.79 -3.99
C GLY A 155 -20.79 7.05 -5.10
N GLU A 156 -20.49 7.94 -6.07
CA GLU A 156 -21.41 8.24 -7.17
C GLU A 156 -21.51 7.08 -8.16
N LYS A 157 -22.69 6.83 -8.69
CA LYS A 157 -22.96 5.68 -9.55
C LYS A 157 -22.01 5.57 -10.75
N SER A 158 -21.66 6.69 -11.38
CA SER A 158 -20.79 6.73 -12.58
C SER A 158 -19.32 6.49 -12.29
N THR A 159 -18.86 6.77 -11.07
CA THR A 159 -17.47 6.65 -10.63
C THR A 159 -17.34 5.85 -9.34
N TYR A 160 -18.36 5.01 -9.06
CA TYR A 160 -18.41 4.22 -7.85
C TYR A 160 -17.16 3.37 -7.65
N ASN A 161 -16.68 3.39 -6.39
CA ASN A 161 -15.51 2.65 -5.98
C ASN A 161 -14.20 3.04 -6.73
N GLN A 162 -14.09 4.30 -7.13
CA GLN A 162 -12.91 4.85 -7.80
C GLN A 162 -12.35 6.05 -7.05
N TRP A 163 -11.02 6.23 -7.14
CA TRP A 163 -10.37 7.46 -6.73
C TRP A 163 -10.64 8.56 -7.75
N VAL A 164 -11.18 9.68 -7.29
CA VAL A 164 -11.39 10.89 -8.11
C VAL A 164 -10.79 12.11 -7.42
N GLU A 165 -10.36 13.09 -8.21
CA GLU A 165 -9.98 14.43 -7.74
C GLU A 165 -10.97 15.43 -8.35
N LYS A 166 -11.78 16.10 -7.53
CA LYS A 166 -12.86 16.99 -7.96
C LYS A 166 -12.86 18.28 -7.14
N GLU A 167 -13.02 19.40 -7.81
CA GLU A 167 -13.16 20.72 -7.18
C GLU A 167 -14.57 20.95 -6.60
N VAL A 168 -15.56 20.19 -7.06
CA VAL A 168 -16.95 20.23 -6.56
C VAL A 168 -17.20 19.08 -5.62
N PRO A 169 -18.11 19.21 -4.65
CA PRO A 169 -18.49 18.12 -3.77
C PRO A 169 -18.94 16.88 -4.55
N VAL A 170 -18.39 15.72 -4.18
CA VAL A 170 -18.72 14.41 -4.74
C VAL A 170 -19.14 13.51 -3.58
N ALA A 171 -20.22 12.74 -3.75
CA ALA A 171 -20.60 11.74 -2.78
C ALA A 171 -19.50 10.68 -2.65
N GLY A 172 -19.20 10.27 -1.41
CA GLY A 172 -18.16 9.30 -1.14
C GLY A 172 -17.28 9.68 0.04
N GLU A 173 -16.18 8.96 0.17
CA GLU A 173 -15.26 9.15 1.29
C GLU A 173 -14.24 10.24 0.97
N GLN A 174 -14.30 11.35 1.70
CA GLN A 174 -13.37 12.47 1.59
C GLN A 174 -12.05 12.08 2.26
N LEU A 175 -11.07 11.60 1.50
CA LEU A 175 -9.84 10.99 2.03
C LEU A 175 -9.04 11.95 2.91
N TRP A 176 -9.11 13.26 2.62
CA TRP A 176 -8.44 14.30 3.40
C TRP A 176 -8.85 14.35 4.88
N ASN A 177 -10.03 13.85 5.23
CA ASN A 177 -10.56 13.90 6.59
C ASN A 177 -9.97 12.82 7.51
N TYR A 178 -9.30 11.81 6.97
CA TYR A 178 -8.81 10.64 7.70
C TYR A 178 -7.28 10.68 7.95
N LYS A 179 -6.80 11.80 8.49
CA LYS A 179 -5.37 12.11 8.67
C LYS A 179 -4.56 11.02 9.37
N ILE A 180 -5.13 10.35 10.36
CA ILE A 180 -4.48 9.29 11.12
C ILE A 180 -4.57 7.98 10.34
N CYS A 181 -5.77 7.56 9.97
CA CYS A 181 -6.01 6.27 9.35
C CYS A 181 -5.34 6.15 7.97
N TYR A 182 -5.36 7.25 7.19
CA TYR A 182 -4.80 7.29 5.84
C TYR A 182 -3.47 8.03 5.75
N GLU A 183 -2.73 8.15 6.89
CA GLU A 183 -1.34 8.62 6.83
C GLU A 183 -0.55 7.77 5.82
N LYS A 184 -0.79 6.46 5.84
CA LYS A 184 -0.35 5.46 4.86
C LYS A 184 -1.40 4.37 4.71
N ALA A 185 -1.74 4.02 3.50
CA ALA A 185 -2.74 2.99 3.22
C ALA A 185 -2.50 2.29 1.87
N LEU A 186 -3.12 1.13 1.71
CA LEU A 186 -3.12 0.33 0.48
C LEU A 186 -4.55 0.18 -0.03
N ALA A 187 -4.78 0.46 -1.30
CA ALA A 187 -6.07 0.24 -1.95
C ALA A 187 -6.21 -1.24 -2.33
N ILE A 188 -7.18 -1.91 -1.71
CA ILE A 188 -7.54 -3.31 -2.00
C ILE A 188 -8.51 -3.32 -3.17
N GLY A 189 -8.21 -4.11 -4.20
CA GLY A 189 -8.98 -4.19 -5.46
C GLY A 189 -10.31 -4.96 -5.35
N PHE A 190 -10.98 -4.85 -4.18
CA PHE A 190 -12.32 -5.39 -4.00
C PHE A 190 -13.34 -4.60 -4.82
N ASN A 191 -14.23 -5.30 -5.53
CA ASN A 191 -15.32 -4.72 -6.32
C ASN A 191 -14.86 -3.62 -7.30
N GLN A 192 -13.74 -3.83 -7.99
CA GLN A 192 -13.20 -2.88 -8.95
C GLN A 192 -13.30 -3.37 -10.41
N ASP A 193 -13.30 -4.68 -10.65
CA ASP A 193 -13.40 -5.25 -11.99
C ASP A 193 -14.17 -6.59 -12.00
N PRO A 194 -15.43 -6.59 -12.48
CA PRO A 194 -16.27 -5.43 -12.75
C PRO A 194 -16.81 -4.78 -11.49
N VAL A 195 -17.00 -3.47 -11.54
CA VAL A 195 -17.66 -2.70 -10.46
C VAL A 195 -19.13 -3.03 -10.41
N VAL A 196 -19.64 -3.38 -9.23
CA VAL A 196 -21.06 -3.56 -8.97
C VAL A 196 -21.53 -2.51 -7.93
N TYR A 197 -22.36 -1.59 -8.38
CA TYR A 197 -22.89 -0.52 -7.52
C TYR A 197 -23.63 -1.07 -6.30
N GLY A 198 -23.28 -0.56 -5.10
CA GLY A 198 -23.89 -0.97 -3.83
C GLY A 198 -23.36 -2.28 -3.23
N ARG A 199 -22.37 -2.96 -3.87
CA ARG A 199 -21.72 -4.15 -3.29
C ARG A 199 -20.72 -3.80 -2.19
N GLY A 200 -20.28 -2.58 -2.11
CA GLY A 200 -19.27 -2.07 -1.21
C GLY A 200 -18.14 -1.36 -1.94
N SER A 201 -17.59 -0.34 -1.32
CA SER A 201 -16.51 0.50 -1.83
C SER A 201 -15.51 0.84 -0.74
N ALA A 202 -14.40 1.50 -1.09
CA ALA A 202 -13.41 2.03 -0.15
C ALA A 202 -12.87 0.97 0.82
N ILE A 203 -12.49 -0.21 0.32
CA ILE A 203 -11.85 -1.25 1.12
C ILE A 203 -10.34 -1.10 1.02
N PHE A 204 -9.71 -0.81 2.14
CA PHE A 204 -8.28 -0.53 2.25
C PHE A 204 -7.61 -1.41 3.33
N LEU A 205 -6.29 -1.51 3.27
CA LEU A 205 -5.46 -1.83 4.42
C LEU A 205 -4.86 -0.51 4.92
N HIS A 206 -5.18 -0.10 6.14
CA HIS A 206 -4.79 1.20 6.66
C HIS A 206 -4.42 1.18 8.16
N ILE A 207 -3.89 2.29 8.66
CA ILE A 207 -3.56 2.45 10.08
C ILE A 207 -4.85 2.50 10.90
N LYS A 208 -4.93 1.69 11.96
CA LYS A 208 -6.11 1.65 12.83
C LYS A 208 -6.42 3.01 13.44
N ALA A 209 -7.68 3.28 13.70
CA ALA A 209 -8.09 4.46 14.45
C ALA A 209 -7.66 4.36 15.93
N PRO A 210 -7.39 5.49 16.60
CA PRO A 210 -7.11 5.48 18.04
C PRO A 210 -8.21 4.78 18.83
N GLY A 211 -7.82 3.88 19.72
CA GLY A 211 -8.74 3.19 20.64
C GLY A 211 -9.51 1.99 20.05
N THR A 212 -9.42 1.72 18.74
CA THR A 212 -10.12 0.59 18.13
C THR A 212 -9.30 -0.13 17.07
N TRP A 213 -9.53 -1.44 16.94
CA TRP A 213 -9.04 -2.26 15.84
C TRP A 213 -10.09 -2.41 14.73
N GLU A 214 -11.34 -2.15 15.06
CA GLU A 214 -12.47 -2.36 14.16
C GLU A 214 -12.59 -1.24 13.12
N SER A 215 -13.13 -1.59 11.96
CA SER A 215 -13.39 -0.69 10.84
C SER A 215 -14.82 -0.82 10.31
N ALA A 216 -15.16 -0.07 9.28
CA ALA A 216 -16.39 -0.25 8.51
C ALA A 216 -16.27 -1.28 7.37
N GLY A 217 -15.19 -2.09 7.38
CA GLY A 217 -14.93 -3.13 6.37
C GLY A 217 -13.47 -3.21 5.90
N CYS A 218 -12.66 -2.21 6.18
CA CYS A 218 -11.22 -2.20 5.89
C CYS A 218 -10.46 -3.19 6.79
N ILE A 219 -9.24 -3.53 6.37
CA ILE A 219 -8.26 -4.20 7.23
C ILE A 219 -7.42 -3.12 7.90
N THR A 220 -7.16 -3.26 9.20
CA THR A 220 -6.42 -2.27 9.98
C THR A 220 -5.18 -2.87 10.64
N ILE A 221 -4.11 -2.10 10.71
CA ILE A 221 -2.88 -2.46 11.42
C ILE A 221 -2.35 -1.27 12.23
N GLU A 222 -1.42 -1.51 13.15
CA GLU A 222 -0.72 -0.43 13.85
C GLU A 222 0.11 0.41 12.87
N LYS A 223 0.36 1.68 13.22
CA LYS A 223 1.23 2.56 12.42
C LYS A 223 2.63 1.97 12.26
N SER A 224 3.23 1.49 13.35
CA SER A 224 4.54 0.82 13.30
C SER A 224 4.56 -0.38 12.36
N SER A 225 3.50 -1.18 12.37
CA SER A 225 3.33 -2.31 11.46
C SER A 225 3.23 -1.87 10.00
N MET A 226 2.52 -0.77 9.71
CA MET A 226 2.44 -0.21 8.36
C MET A 226 3.80 0.36 7.92
N ASP A 227 4.54 1.01 8.81
CA ASP A 227 5.88 1.55 8.54
C ASP A 227 6.88 0.43 8.20
N GLU A 228 6.73 -0.75 8.81
CA GLU A 228 7.53 -1.94 8.50
C GLU A 228 7.06 -2.66 7.22
N LEU A 229 5.76 -2.78 7.01
CA LEU A 229 5.17 -3.51 5.88
C LEU A 229 5.45 -2.84 4.54
N LEU A 230 5.18 -1.53 4.46
CA LEU A 230 5.16 -0.80 3.19
C LEU A 230 6.46 -0.90 2.37
N PRO A 231 7.67 -0.81 2.96
CA PRO A 231 8.94 -0.96 2.24
C PRO A 231 9.21 -2.39 1.74
N LEU A 232 8.57 -3.40 2.31
CA LEU A 232 8.76 -4.80 1.97
C LEU A 232 7.89 -5.25 0.79
N LEU A 233 6.92 -4.42 0.37
CA LEU A 233 5.96 -4.78 -0.67
C LEU A 233 6.59 -4.69 -2.06
N LYS A 234 6.35 -5.73 -2.88
CA LYS A 234 6.72 -5.80 -4.30
C LYS A 234 5.67 -5.11 -5.17
N GLU A 235 6.01 -4.81 -6.42
CA GLU A 235 5.13 -4.12 -7.36
C GLU A 235 3.81 -4.88 -7.65
N LYS A 236 3.86 -6.20 -7.62
CA LYS A 236 2.71 -7.07 -7.88
C LYS A 236 2.49 -8.00 -6.71
N LEU A 237 1.39 -7.84 -6.05
CA LEU A 237 0.96 -8.71 -4.96
C LEU A 237 -0.56 -8.67 -4.79
N SER A 238 -1.07 -9.71 -4.17
CA SER A 238 -2.47 -9.80 -3.76
C SER A 238 -2.57 -9.91 -2.24
N ILE A 239 -3.72 -9.52 -1.71
CA ILE A 239 -4.14 -9.79 -0.34
C ILE A 239 -5.22 -10.87 -0.35
N LEU A 240 -5.03 -11.92 0.45
CA LEU A 240 -6.03 -12.92 0.78
C LEU A 240 -6.61 -12.58 2.15
N ILE A 241 -7.93 -12.44 2.22
CA ILE A 241 -8.68 -12.20 3.45
C ILE A 241 -9.57 -13.41 3.65
N LEU A 242 -9.28 -14.23 4.66
CA LEU A 242 -9.89 -15.53 4.86
C LEU A 242 -10.25 -15.73 6.35
N GLN A 243 -11.22 -16.59 6.64
CA GLN A 243 -11.59 -16.97 8.00
C GLN A 243 -10.71 -18.09 8.54
N ASN A 244 -10.27 -19.00 7.67
CA ASN A 244 -9.42 -20.12 8.02
C ASN A 244 -8.46 -20.50 6.88
N GLU A 245 -7.43 -21.28 7.19
CA GLU A 245 -6.38 -21.62 6.23
C GLU A 245 -6.82 -22.61 5.16
N GLU A 246 -7.86 -23.44 5.42
CA GLU A 246 -8.37 -24.39 4.43
C GLU A 246 -9.02 -23.68 3.22
N GLU A 247 -9.41 -22.42 3.37
CA GLU A 247 -9.97 -21.61 2.29
C GLU A 247 -8.94 -21.19 1.25
N ILE A 248 -7.63 -21.22 1.55
CA ILE A 248 -6.55 -20.82 0.63
C ILE A 248 -6.68 -21.57 -0.71
N LYS A 249 -7.02 -22.85 -0.68
CA LYS A 249 -7.18 -23.70 -1.88
C LYS A 249 -8.24 -23.21 -2.86
N ASN A 250 -9.17 -22.36 -2.44
CA ASN A 250 -10.26 -21.86 -3.26
C ASN A 250 -9.82 -20.68 -4.17
N TYR A 251 -8.66 -20.09 -3.91
CA TYR A 251 -8.15 -18.89 -4.55
C TYR A 251 -6.81 -19.15 -5.26
#